data_c54e3e117f80b038dfb7eea02e4e77ff
#
_entry.id   c54e3e117f80b038dfb7eea02e4e77ff
#
_cell.length_a   1.000
_cell.length_b   1.000
_cell.length_c   1.000
_cell.angle_alpha   90.00
_cell.angle_beta   90.00
_cell.angle_gamma   90.00
#
_symmetry.space_group_name_H-M   'P 1'
#
loop_
_entity.id
_entity.type
_entity.pdbx_description
1 polymer ?
#
loop_
_entity_poly.entity_id
_entity_poly.type
_entity_poly.pdbx_seq_one_letter_code
_entity_poly.pdbx_strand_id
1 'polypeptide(L)'
;ALMTTGTDEHGLKIQRVAESMHIDPRTLCDRVSVRFEALLKAADIAPTRFLRTTEAVHQAAVQHFWTRLQDAGYIYLGAHEGWYAVSDEAFYPASQVQEQGGVYTSIETGQRVEWTSETNYKFRLSAFREPLLAWLEANPEVIQPRSMYEHILAEVRAGLSDLSVSRL
;
A
#
# COMPACT_ATOMS: atom_id res chain seq x y z
N ALA A 1 -18.88 -16.89 5.92
CA ALA A 1 -17.65 -16.09 5.70
C ALA A 1 -17.92 -15.03 4.64
N LEU A 2 -17.33 -13.86 4.77
CA LEU A 2 -17.35 -12.81 3.76
C LEU A 2 -16.00 -12.84 3.03
N MET A 3 -16.04 -12.84 1.70
CA MET A 3 -14.86 -12.72 0.87
C MET A 3 -15.01 -11.49 -0.02
N THR A 4 -14.05 -10.58 0.07
CA THR A 4 -13.94 -9.45 -0.83
C THR A 4 -12.64 -9.54 -1.61
N THR A 5 -12.68 -9.15 -2.87
CA THR A 5 -11.52 -9.03 -3.73
C THR A 5 -11.76 -7.90 -4.73
N GLY A 6 -10.78 -7.58 -5.56
CA GLY A 6 -10.98 -6.52 -6.55
C GLY A 6 -9.70 -6.16 -7.29
N THR A 7 -9.73 -5.01 -7.94
CA THR A 7 -8.61 -4.45 -8.69
C THR A 7 -8.18 -3.11 -8.11
N ASP A 8 -6.87 -2.94 -7.93
CA ASP A 8 -6.27 -1.63 -7.71
C ASP A 8 -6.05 -0.97 -9.08
N GLU A 9 -6.64 0.21 -9.27
CA GLU A 9 -6.78 0.86 -10.57
C GLU A 9 -6.16 2.25 -10.61
N HIS A 10 -5.22 2.52 -9.71
CA HIS A 10 -4.49 3.78 -9.63
C HIS A 10 -2.99 3.58 -9.86
N GLY A 11 -2.26 4.69 -9.98
CA GLY A 11 -0.82 4.71 -10.04
C GLY A 11 -0.23 4.90 -11.43
N LEU A 12 1.06 5.24 -11.42
CA LEU A 12 1.84 5.59 -12.61
C LEU A 12 2.00 4.42 -13.60
N LYS A 13 2.01 3.17 -13.11
CA LYS A 13 2.11 1.98 -13.98
C LYS A 13 0.92 1.88 -14.93
N ILE A 14 -0.30 2.06 -14.42
CA ILE A 14 -1.53 2.03 -15.23
C ILE A 14 -1.50 3.15 -16.26
N GLN A 15 -1.12 4.36 -15.85
CA GLN A 15 -1.01 5.50 -16.76
C GLN A 15 -0.01 5.20 -17.90
N ARG A 16 1.20 4.74 -17.59
CA ARG A 16 2.24 4.44 -18.60
C ARG A 16 1.80 3.34 -19.57
N VAL A 17 1.15 2.29 -19.08
CA VAL A 17 0.64 1.23 -19.96
C VAL A 17 -0.46 1.77 -20.87
N ALA A 18 -1.40 2.56 -20.34
CA ALA A 18 -2.46 3.17 -21.13
C ALA A 18 -1.90 4.11 -22.22
N GLU A 19 -0.92 4.94 -21.88
CA GLU A 19 -0.19 5.81 -22.82
C GLU A 19 0.50 5.00 -23.92
N SER A 20 1.20 3.91 -23.57
CA SER A 20 1.84 3.04 -24.55
C SER A 20 0.86 2.35 -25.50
N MET A 21 -0.36 2.13 -25.06
CA MET A 21 -1.45 1.55 -25.84
C MET A 21 -2.32 2.61 -26.55
N HIS A 22 -2.05 3.90 -26.35
CA HIS A 22 -2.84 5.02 -26.86
C HIS A 22 -4.33 4.92 -26.47
N ILE A 23 -4.61 4.54 -25.24
CA ILE A 23 -5.96 4.46 -24.69
C ILE A 23 -6.05 5.23 -23.36
N ASP A 24 -7.27 5.58 -22.98
CA ASP A 24 -7.54 6.18 -21.68
C ASP A 24 -7.29 5.19 -20.54
N PRO A 25 -6.68 5.60 -19.41
CA PRO A 25 -6.43 4.73 -18.24
C PRO A 25 -7.68 4.03 -17.74
N ARG A 26 -8.83 4.70 -17.71
CA ARG A 26 -10.11 4.09 -17.33
C ARG A 26 -10.51 2.95 -18.24
N THR A 27 -10.34 3.13 -19.55
CA THR A 27 -10.59 2.10 -20.55
C THR A 27 -9.68 0.87 -20.35
N LEU A 28 -8.42 1.09 -19.98
CA LEU A 28 -7.49 0.00 -19.63
C LEU A 28 -8.01 -0.77 -18.42
N CYS A 29 -8.35 -0.06 -17.33
CA CYS A 29 -8.85 -0.66 -16.09
C CYS A 29 -10.16 -1.46 -16.34
N ASP A 30 -11.09 -0.92 -17.15
CA ASP A 30 -12.33 -1.61 -17.51
C ASP A 30 -12.08 -2.94 -18.24
N ARG A 31 -11.11 -2.96 -19.16
CA ARG A 31 -10.73 -4.18 -19.88
C ARG A 31 -10.05 -5.22 -18.98
N VAL A 32 -9.23 -4.76 -18.06
CA VAL A 32 -8.45 -5.64 -17.17
C VAL A 32 -9.31 -6.21 -16.07
N SER A 33 -10.18 -5.41 -15.43
CA SER A 33 -11.04 -5.87 -14.33
C SER A 33 -11.96 -7.01 -14.76
N VAL A 34 -12.53 -6.95 -15.97
CA VAL A 34 -13.34 -8.04 -16.54
C VAL A 34 -12.57 -9.36 -16.66
N ARG A 35 -11.25 -9.29 -16.94
CA ARG A 35 -10.42 -10.50 -17.01
C ARG A 35 -10.18 -11.11 -15.62
N PHE A 36 -10.04 -10.29 -14.57
CA PHE A 36 -9.95 -10.78 -13.20
C PHE A 36 -11.26 -11.42 -12.75
N GLU A 37 -12.42 -10.83 -13.06
CA GLU A 37 -13.72 -11.45 -12.79
C GLU A 37 -13.87 -12.80 -13.52
N ALA A 38 -13.45 -12.86 -14.78
CA ALA A 38 -13.47 -14.11 -15.55
C ALA A 38 -12.53 -15.17 -14.96
N LEU A 39 -11.37 -14.78 -14.44
CA LEU A 39 -10.44 -15.67 -13.74
C LEU A 39 -11.08 -16.25 -12.47
N LEU A 40 -11.72 -15.43 -11.65
CA LEU A 40 -12.41 -15.88 -10.44
C LEU A 40 -13.49 -16.90 -10.78
N LYS A 41 -14.28 -16.62 -11.81
CA LYS A 41 -15.32 -17.53 -12.30
C LYS A 41 -14.73 -18.87 -12.80
N ALA A 42 -13.61 -18.82 -13.53
CA ALA A 42 -12.93 -20.02 -14.04
C ALA A 42 -12.34 -20.87 -12.90
N ALA A 43 -11.95 -20.24 -11.79
CA ALA A 43 -11.42 -20.89 -10.60
C ALA A 43 -12.52 -21.33 -9.60
N ASP A 44 -13.79 -21.18 -9.95
CA ASP A 44 -14.94 -21.42 -9.06
C ASP A 44 -14.89 -20.63 -7.74
N ILE A 45 -14.39 -19.40 -7.82
CA ILE A 45 -14.32 -18.48 -6.69
C ILE A 45 -15.46 -17.45 -6.81
N ALA A 46 -16.38 -17.48 -5.84
CA ALA A 46 -17.51 -16.56 -5.76
C ALA A 46 -17.31 -15.55 -4.61
N PRO A 47 -16.70 -14.38 -4.87
CA PRO A 47 -16.56 -13.37 -3.84
C PRO A 47 -17.92 -12.76 -3.49
N THR A 48 -18.08 -12.39 -2.21
CA THR A 48 -19.26 -11.64 -1.75
C THR A 48 -19.35 -10.29 -2.46
N ARG A 49 -18.19 -9.68 -2.74
CA ARG A 49 -18.06 -8.47 -3.53
C ARG A 49 -16.75 -8.45 -4.29
N PHE A 50 -16.83 -8.13 -5.57
CA PHE A 50 -15.70 -7.66 -6.37
C PHE A 50 -15.74 -6.12 -6.34
N LEU A 51 -14.63 -5.50 -5.94
CA LEU A 51 -14.53 -4.05 -5.73
C LEU A 51 -13.45 -3.48 -6.65
N ARG A 52 -13.75 -2.36 -7.26
CA ARG A 52 -12.77 -1.59 -8.04
C ARG A 52 -12.45 -0.31 -7.28
N THR A 53 -11.17 0.04 -7.13
CA THR A 53 -10.78 1.24 -6.38
C THR A 53 -11.21 2.54 -7.06
N THR A 54 -11.59 2.49 -8.34
CA THR A 54 -12.17 3.62 -9.10
C THR A 54 -13.70 3.75 -8.97
N GLU A 55 -14.38 2.85 -8.26
CA GLU A 55 -15.82 2.98 -8.02
C GLU A 55 -16.14 4.18 -7.14
N ALA A 56 -17.21 4.90 -7.47
CA ALA A 56 -17.66 6.08 -6.71
C ALA A 56 -17.91 5.76 -5.22
N VAL A 57 -18.46 4.58 -4.91
CA VAL A 57 -18.69 4.15 -3.52
C VAL A 57 -17.38 3.96 -2.77
N HIS A 58 -16.36 3.37 -3.42
CA HIS A 58 -15.04 3.22 -2.83
C HIS A 58 -14.38 4.59 -2.59
N GLN A 59 -14.39 5.46 -3.58
CA GLN A 59 -13.84 6.81 -3.47
C GLN A 59 -14.50 7.61 -2.33
N ALA A 60 -15.83 7.55 -2.23
CA ALA A 60 -16.55 8.21 -1.14
C ALA A 60 -16.16 7.66 0.24
N ALA A 61 -15.99 6.33 0.36
CA ALA A 61 -15.54 5.69 1.60
C ALA A 61 -14.12 6.11 1.99
N VAL A 62 -13.20 6.14 1.01
CA VAL A 62 -11.82 6.59 1.21
C VAL A 62 -11.78 8.06 1.65
N GLN A 63 -12.49 8.95 0.97
CA GLN A 63 -12.56 10.37 1.31
C GLN A 63 -13.12 10.59 2.72
N HIS A 64 -14.19 9.89 3.06
CA HIS A 64 -14.77 9.96 4.41
C HIS A 64 -13.78 9.49 5.49
N PHE A 65 -13.11 8.36 5.27
CA PHE A 65 -12.15 7.83 6.23
C PHE A 65 -10.92 8.74 6.35
N TRP A 66 -10.43 9.26 5.23
CA TRP A 66 -9.35 10.25 5.20
C TRP A 66 -9.65 11.47 6.05
N THR A 67 -10.82 12.09 5.83
CA THR A 67 -11.24 13.26 6.60
C THR A 67 -11.26 12.97 8.09
N ARG A 68 -11.82 11.83 8.51
CA ARG A 68 -11.84 11.43 9.92
C ARG A 68 -10.44 11.29 10.52
N LEU A 69 -9.50 10.71 9.79
CA LEU A 69 -8.12 10.56 10.26
C LEU A 69 -7.40 11.91 10.31
N GLN A 70 -7.66 12.77 9.36
CA GLN A 70 -7.08 14.12 9.30
C GLN A 70 -7.61 15.00 10.43
N ASP A 71 -8.91 14.99 10.68
CA ASP A 71 -9.56 15.73 11.78
C ASP A 71 -9.07 15.23 13.15
N ALA A 72 -8.76 13.94 13.27
CA ALA A 72 -8.16 13.36 14.46
C ALA A 72 -6.64 13.63 14.60
N GLY A 73 -6.00 14.30 13.63
CA GLY A 73 -4.56 14.63 13.65
C GLY A 73 -3.65 13.46 13.31
N TYR A 74 -4.20 12.37 12.76
CA TYR A 74 -3.41 11.20 12.36
C TYR A 74 -2.88 11.29 10.94
N ILE A 75 -3.35 12.22 10.11
CA ILE A 75 -2.80 12.53 8.80
C ILE A 75 -2.21 13.93 8.81
N TYR A 76 -0.97 14.05 8.36
CA TYR A 76 -0.24 15.31 8.30
C TYR A 76 0.70 15.36 7.10
N LEU A 77 1.07 16.58 6.66
CA LEU A 77 2.09 16.76 5.63
C LEU A 77 3.49 16.65 6.24
N GLY A 78 4.36 15.92 5.59
CA GLY A 78 5.76 15.78 6.01
C GLY A 78 6.67 15.42 4.84
N ALA A 79 7.93 15.82 4.94
CA ALA A 79 8.94 15.40 3.99
C ALA A 79 9.16 13.89 4.09
N HIS A 80 9.29 13.25 2.95
CA HIS A 80 9.69 11.86 2.82
C HIS A 80 10.91 11.79 1.90
N GLU A 81 12.00 11.26 2.43
CA GLU A 81 13.27 11.16 1.71
C GLU A 81 13.74 9.72 1.73
N GLY A 82 14.28 9.27 0.62
CA GLY A 82 14.77 7.90 0.54
C GLY A 82 15.13 7.48 -0.88
N TRP A 83 15.64 6.26 -1.00
CA TRP A 83 15.92 5.62 -2.27
C TRP A 83 14.62 5.10 -2.89
N TYR A 84 14.20 5.69 -3.99
CA TYR A 84 12.95 5.35 -4.66
C TYR A 84 13.18 4.61 -5.97
N ALA A 85 12.53 3.47 -6.14
CA ALA A 85 12.46 2.75 -7.41
C ALA A 85 11.16 3.07 -8.11
N VAL A 86 11.24 3.75 -9.26
CA VAL A 86 10.05 4.11 -10.06
C VAL A 86 9.32 2.87 -10.58
N SER A 87 10.08 1.82 -10.97
CA SER A 87 9.52 0.56 -11.46
C SER A 87 8.74 -0.22 -10.40
N ASP A 88 9.18 -0.12 -9.14
CA ASP A 88 8.59 -0.85 -8.03
C ASP A 88 7.55 0.00 -7.28
N GLU A 89 7.52 1.31 -7.59
CA GLU A 89 6.72 2.31 -6.88
C GLU A 89 6.94 2.26 -5.35
N ALA A 90 8.19 2.00 -4.94
CA ALA A 90 8.57 1.74 -3.56
C ALA A 90 9.82 2.49 -3.13
N PHE A 91 9.83 2.89 -1.86
CA PHE A 91 11.03 3.38 -1.18
C PHE A 91 11.77 2.22 -0.53
N TYR A 92 13.09 2.26 -0.63
CA TYR A 92 14.00 1.29 -0.03
C TYR A 92 14.85 1.94 1.07
N PRO A 93 15.01 1.30 2.24
CA PRO A 93 15.98 1.75 3.22
C PRO A 93 17.40 1.60 2.67
N ALA A 94 18.33 2.42 3.15
CA ALA A 94 19.72 2.38 2.68
C ALA A 94 20.37 0.99 2.79
N SER A 95 19.94 0.17 3.77
CA SER A 95 20.41 -1.21 3.94
C SER A 95 19.99 -2.17 2.82
N GLN A 96 19.00 -1.80 2.01
CA GLN A 96 18.52 -2.58 0.88
C GLN A 96 18.94 -2.00 -0.47
N VAL A 97 19.88 -1.05 -0.46
CA VAL A 97 20.41 -0.44 -1.68
C VAL A 97 21.89 -0.75 -1.80
N GLN A 98 22.31 -1.12 -2.99
CA GLN A 98 23.71 -1.31 -3.35
C GLN A 98 24.14 -0.33 -4.43
N GLU A 99 25.40 0.06 -4.38
CA GLU A 99 26.03 0.90 -5.40
C GLU A 99 27.00 0.07 -6.24
N GLN A 100 26.92 0.21 -7.55
CA GLN A 100 27.88 -0.39 -8.46
C GLN A 100 28.18 0.58 -9.62
N GLY A 101 29.40 1.10 -9.67
CA GLY A 101 29.82 1.99 -10.74
C GLY A 101 29.03 3.32 -10.82
N GLY A 102 28.61 3.87 -9.70
CA GLY A 102 27.80 5.10 -9.62
C GLY A 102 26.30 4.88 -9.87
N VAL A 103 25.86 3.63 -10.03
CA VAL A 103 24.46 3.29 -10.17
C VAL A 103 23.96 2.62 -8.88
N TYR A 104 22.87 3.15 -8.34
CA TYR A 104 22.21 2.60 -7.16
C TYR A 104 21.06 1.69 -7.57
N THR A 105 21.01 0.49 -6.99
CA THR A 105 19.96 -0.50 -7.27
C THR A 105 19.44 -1.14 -5.99
N SER A 106 18.17 -1.54 -5.98
CA SER A 106 17.61 -2.35 -4.92
C SER A 106 18.25 -3.74 -4.90
N ILE A 107 18.66 -4.21 -3.73
CA ILE A 107 19.20 -5.57 -3.54
C ILE A 107 18.14 -6.62 -3.82
N GLU A 108 16.89 -6.32 -3.48
CA GLU A 108 15.77 -7.25 -3.60
C GLU A 108 15.33 -7.46 -5.06
N THR A 109 15.12 -6.36 -5.79
CA THR A 109 14.52 -6.41 -7.13
C THR A 109 15.53 -6.15 -8.26
N GLY A 110 16.74 -5.64 -7.94
CA GLY A 110 17.73 -5.22 -8.91
C GLY A 110 17.36 -3.92 -9.65
N GLN A 111 16.24 -3.29 -9.33
CA GLN A 111 15.78 -2.09 -10.00
C GLN A 111 16.59 -0.87 -9.58
N ARG A 112 16.77 0.05 -10.54
CA ARG A 112 17.46 1.32 -10.28
C ARG A 112 16.66 2.14 -9.26
N VAL A 113 17.37 2.68 -8.28
CA VAL A 113 16.82 3.58 -7.28
C VAL A 113 17.50 4.95 -7.37
N GLU A 114 16.77 5.99 -7.07
CA GLU A 114 17.25 7.37 -7.05
C GLU A 114 16.88 8.00 -5.70
N TRP A 115 17.79 8.81 -5.15
CA TRP A 115 17.47 9.55 -3.94
C TRP A 115 16.44 10.62 -4.25
N THR A 116 15.31 10.53 -3.59
CA THR A 116 14.15 11.40 -3.82
C THR A 116 13.71 12.02 -2.51
N SER A 117 13.37 13.30 -2.56
CA SER A 117 12.71 14.02 -1.47
C SER A 117 11.40 14.57 -1.99
N GLU A 118 10.31 14.22 -1.35
CA GLU A 118 8.97 14.70 -1.69
C GLU A 118 8.18 15.04 -0.44
N THR A 119 7.22 15.96 -0.56
CA THR A 119 6.29 16.26 0.51
C THR A 119 5.02 15.42 0.33
N ASN A 120 4.82 14.49 1.27
CA ASN A 120 3.72 13.54 1.24
C ASN A 120 2.80 13.73 2.42
N TYR A 121 1.58 13.23 2.29
CA TYR A 121 0.77 12.95 3.47
C TYR A 121 1.32 11.72 4.18
N LYS A 122 1.46 11.85 5.51
CA LYS A 122 1.91 10.77 6.40
C LYS A 122 0.79 10.38 7.36
N PHE A 123 0.69 9.08 7.62
CA PHE A 123 -0.15 8.54 8.69
C PHE A 123 0.70 8.34 9.93
N ARG A 124 0.26 8.89 11.07
CA ARG A 124 0.95 8.85 12.37
C ARG A 124 0.80 7.47 13.01
N LEU A 125 1.36 6.44 12.40
CA LEU A 125 1.33 5.07 12.91
C LEU A 125 2.04 4.96 14.28
N SER A 126 3.06 5.77 14.50
CA SER A 126 3.79 5.82 15.78
C SER A 126 2.88 6.11 16.99
N ALA A 127 1.80 6.88 16.81
CA ALA A 127 0.83 7.17 17.87
C ALA A 127 0.01 5.95 18.31
N PHE A 128 0.01 4.89 17.52
CA PHE A 128 -0.77 3.67 17.79
C PHE A 128 0.03 2.60 18.52
N ARG A 129 1.32 2.82 18.77
CA ARG A 129 2.17 1.82 19.42
C ARG A 129 1.59 1.35 20.76
N GLU A 130 1.35 2.24 21.69
CA GLU A 130 0.85 1.89 23.02
C GLU A 130 -0.59 1.33 22.99
N PRO A 131 -1.55 1.92 22.25
CA PRO A 131 -2.87 1.34 22.08
C PRO A 131 -2.85 -0.07 21.48
N LEU A 132 -1.99 -0.31 20.49
CA LEU A 132 -1.85 -1.63 19.85
C LEU A 132 -1.23 -2.65 20.81
N LEU A 133 -0.22 -2.28 21.59
CA LEU A 133 0.36 -3.17 22.59
C LEU A 133 -0.68 -3.59 23.60
N ALA A 134 -1.40 -2.63 24.17
CA ALA A 134 -2.45 -2.91 25.16
C ALA A 134 -3.56 -3.81 24.57
N TRP A 135 -3.94 -3.56 23.30
CA TRP A 135 -4.96 -4.37 22.64
C TRP A 135 -4.49 -5.79 22.33
N LEU A 136 -3.25 -5.96 21.82
CA LEU A 136 -2.67 -7.27 21.55
C LEU A 136 -2.52 -8.10 22.82
N GLU A 137 -2.03 -7.51 23.90
CA GLU A 137 -1.85 -8.18 25.18
C GLU A 137 -3.20 -8.61 25.83
N ALA A 138 -4.25 -7.80 25.63
CA ALA A 138 -5.60 -8.15 26.08
C ALA A 138 -6.30 -9.20 25.19
N ASN A 139 -5.81 -9.42 23.95
CA ASN A 139 -6.43 -10.28 22.95
C ASN A 139 -5.42 -11.24 22.30
N PRO A 140 -4.77 -12.14 23.07
CA PRO A 140 -3.67 -12.96 22.56
C PRO A 140 -4.08 -13.95 21.45
N GLU A 141 -5.37 -14.21 21.27
CA GLU A 141 -5.92 -15.11 20.25
C GLU A 141 -6.26 -14.44 18.93
N VAL A 142 -6.09 -13.10 18.83
CA VAL A 142 -6.48 -12.34 17.64
C VAL A 142 -5.61 -12.63 16.43
N ILE A 143 -4.38 -13.08 16.63
CA ILE A 143 -3.44 -13.45 15.58
C ILE A 143 -3.05 -14.92 15.74
N GLN A 144 -3.19 -15.69 14.66
CA GLN A 144 -2.85 -17.11 14.60
C GLN A 144 -1.91 -17.36 13.40
N PRO A 145 -0.95 -18.28 13.51
CA PRO A 145 -0.59 -19.08 14.69
C PRO A 145 0.14 -18.26 15.76
N ARG A 146 0.36 -18.81 16.92
CA ARG A 146 1.02 -18.14 18.05
C ARG A 146 2.37 -17.50 17.71
N SER A 147 3.18 -18.15 16.87
CA SER A 147 4.45 -17.62 16.38
C SER A 147 4.29 -16.30 15.61
N MET A 148 3.20 -16.13 14.85
CA MET A 148 2.90 -14.89 14.16
C MET A 148 2.47 -13.78 15.14
N TYR A 149 1.68 -14.14 16.16
CA TYR A 149 1.35 -13.20 17.24
C TYR A 149 2.61 -12.66 17.93
N GLU A 150 3.53 -13.55 18.29
CA GLU A 150 4.79 -13.17 18.96
C GLU A 150 5.68 -12.31 18.07
N HIS A 151 5.72 -12.60 16.77
CA HIS A 151 6.44 -11.78 15.79
C HIS A 151 5.86 -10.37 15.71
N ILE A 152 4.55 -10.23 15.51
CA ILE A 152 3.88 -8.93 15.43
C ILE A 152 4.01 -8.16 16.74
N LEU A 153 3.87 -8.82 17.90
CA LEU A 153 4.05 -8.19 19.19
C LEU A 153 5.48 -7.63 19.37
N ALA A 154 6.48 -8.37 18.90
CA ALA A 154 7.88 -7.93 18.94
C ALA A 154 8.10 -6.72 18.03
N GLU A 155 7.55 -6.71 16.82
CA GLU A 155 7.61 -5.58 15.87
C GLU A 155 6.97 -4.31 16.48
N VAL A 156 5.78 -4.43 17.06
CA VAL A 156 5.11 -3.27 17.68
C VAL A 156 5.91 -2.77 18.90
N ARG A 157 6.51 -3.68 19.71
CA ARG A 157 7.37 -3.30 20.84
C ARG A 157 8.64 -2.59 20.39
N ALA A 158 9.26 -3.02 19.30
CA ALA A 158 10.46 -2.39 18.75
C ALA A 158 10.22 -0.95 18.31
N GLY A 159 8.98 -0.61 17.94
CA GLY A 159 8.55 0.74 17.58
C GLY A 159 7.88 0.79 16.22
N LEU A 160 6.96 1.72 16.07
CA LEU A 160 6.25 1.98 14.81
C LEU A 160 6.70 3.33 14.25
N SER A 161 6.98 3.36 12.96
CA SER A 161 7.31 4.58 12.22
C SER A 161 6.11 5.06 11.43
N ASP A 162 5.99 6.40 11.27
CA ASP A 162 4.93 6.99 10.47
C ASP A 162 5.07 6.61 8.99
N LEU A 163 3.94 6.33 8.35
CA LEU A 163 3.88 5.84 6.98
C LEU A 163 3.54 6.96 6.00
N SER A 164 4.22 7.03 4.87
CA SER A 164 3.77 7.83 3.74
C SER A 164 2.57 7.15 3.09
N VAL A 165 1.43 7.87 2.99
CA VAL A 165 0.15 7.36 2.51
C VAL A 165 -0.34 8.05 1.23
N SER A 166 0.45 8.95 0.68
CA SER A 166 0.22 9.54 -0.65
C SER A 166 1.44 9.39 -1.53
N ARG A 167 1.22 9.47 -2.84
CA ARG A 167 2.26 9.51 -3.89
C ARG A 167 1.89 10.58 -4.90
N LEU A 168 2.91 11.11 -5.57
CA LEU A 168 2.76 12.01 -6.70
C LEU A 168 2.34 11.26 -7.97
#